data_7748be6c5eb9389f0fb0b47a1e56045a
#
_entry.id   7748be6c5eb9389f0fb0b47a1e56045a
#
_cell.length_a   1.000
_cell.length_b   1.000
_cell.length_c   1.000
_cell.angle_alpha   90.00
_cell.angle_beta   90.00
_cell.angle_gamma   90.00
#
_symmetry.space_group_name_H-M   'P 1'
#
loop_
_entity.id
_entity.type
_entity.pdbx_description
1 polymer ?
#
loop_
_entity_poly.entity_id
_entity_poly.type
_entity_poly.pdbx_seq_one_letter_code
_entity_poly.pdbx_strand_id
1 'polypeptide(L)'
;EYYADRKLDLKKAIDKRISKGGDFSASTCEHLFNEYFVEIPEQKLSEMRQAIRALITLLQSELSELNSGMESYSAALYSCADDLTHDPEVNSLQSIIQVLLAETKKCRSRNHQALSKVYHLSSEINSLQESLEKMGEEVYQDSLTGVGNRRGFDEQLSTAIKKSQLDNSPLALILLDIDFFKRVNDAHGHLVGDRVLRFVAETIKRSVKGGDFVARYGGEEFAIILPNTEAAGGSSVAHQVQANVAKTKLTKKKGGTPIESVTISGGLSILRECDTAESFLNRVDGLLYDAKS
;
A
#
# COMPACT_ATOMS: atom_id res chain seq x y z
N GLU A 1 7.68 -1.36 -22.56
CA GLU A 1 7.80 -2.77 -23.06
C GLU A 1 6.88 -3.71 -22.28
N TYR A 2 6.95 -3.79 -20.96
CA TYR A 2 6.15 -4.69 -20.11
C TYR A 2 4.62 -4.59 -20.31
N TYR A 3 4.08 -3.36 -20.42
CA TYR A 3 2.64 -3.16 -20.69
C TYR A 3 2.25 -3.51 -22.14
N ALA A 4 3.19 -3.47 -23.07
CA ALA A 4 2.95 -3.84 -24.46
C ALA A 4 2.80 -5.35 -24.60
N ASP A 5 3.62 -6.13 -23.89
CA ASP A 5 3.59 -7.60 -23.91
C ASP A 5 2.30 -8.13 -23.25
N ARG A 6 1.87 -7.57 -22.14
CA ARG A 6 0.59 -7.95 -21.50
C ARG A 6 -0.64 -7.62 -22.34
N LYS A 7 -0.64 -6.48 -23.06
CA LYS A 7 -1.68 -6.20 -24.04
C LYS A 7 -1.77 -7.26 -25.14
N LEU A 8 -0.63 -7.78 -25.54
CA LEU A 8 -0.55 -8.83 -26.57
C LEU A 8 -1.08 -10.16 -26.03
N ASP A 9 -0.75 -10.51 -24.80
CA ASP A 9 -1.20 -11.75 -24.16
C ASP A 9 -2.69 -11.71 -23.80
N LEU A 10 -3.21 -10.58 -23.32
CA LEU A 10 -4.65 -10.38 -23.16
C LEU A 10 -5.38 -10.52 -24.50
N LYS A 11 -4.86 -9.92 -25.57
CA LYS A 11 -5.44 -10.04 -26.90
C LYS A 11 -5.48 -11.51 -27.34
N LYS A 12 -4.38 -12.26 -27.18
CA LYS A 12 -4.34 -13.70 -27.47
C LYS A 12 -5.35 -14.51 -26.63
N ALA A 13 -5.51 -14.18 -25.34
CA ALA A 13 -6.47 -14.85 -24.48
C ALA A 13 -7.92 -14.56 -24.91
N ILE A 14 -8.24 -13.33 -25.28
CA ILE A 14 -9.54 -12.92 -25.81
C ILE A 14 -9.80 -13.63 -27.15
N ASP A 15 -8.87 -13.59 -28.10
CA ASP A 15 -9.01 -14.21 -29.42
C ASP A 15 -9.18 -15.74 -29.30
N LYS A 16 -8.45 -16.39 -28.40
CA LYS A 16 -8.56 -17.81 -28.09
C LYS A 16 -9.95 -18.17 -27.49
N ARG A 17 -10.53 -17.27 -26.71
CA ARG A 17 -11.84 -17.48 -26.10
C ARG A 17 -12.96 -17.26 -27.11
N ILE A 18 -12.85 -16.26 -27.95
CA ILE A 18 -13.77 -16.02 -29.10
C ILE A 18 -13.78 -17.24 -30.03
N SER A 19 -12.60 -17.76 -30.39
CA SER A 19 -12.48 -18.93 -31.28
C SER A 19 -13.07 -20.20 -30.68
N LYS A 20 -13.23 -20.28 -29.35
CA LYS A 20 -13.86 -21.41 -28.64
C LYS A 20 -15.34 -21.20 -28.32
N GLY A 21 -15.96 -20.11 -28.80
CA GLY A 21 -17.39 -19.79 -28.52
C GLY A 21 -17.67 -19.49 -27.05
N GLY A 22 -16.65 -19.02 -26.30
CA GLY A 22 -16.77 -18.74 -24.87
C GLY A 22 -17.56 -17.46 -24.59
N ASP A 23 -18.32 -17.48 -23.50
CA ASP A 23 -19.10 -16.32 -23.02
C ASP A 23 -18.20 -15.27 -22.35
N PHE A 24 -18.53 -13.98 -22.54
CA PHE A 24 -17.97 -12.81 -21.87
C PHE A 24 -18.93 -12.29 -20.80
N SER A 25 -19.31 -13.18 -19.86
CA SER A 25 -20.05 -12.77 -18.67
C SER A 25 -19.24 -11.77 -17.82
N ALA A 26 -19.90 -11.02 -16.95
CA ALA A 26 -19.25 -10.10 -16.04
C ALA A 26 -18.14 -10.77 -15.22
N SER A 27 -18.37 -11.99 -14.74
CA SER A 27 -17.39 -12.82 -14.03
C SER A 27 -16.17 -13.19 -14.90
N THR A 28 -16.38 -13.46 -16.18
CA THR A 28 -15.29 -13.77 -17.12
C THR A 28 -14.45 -12.53 -17.45
N CYS A 29 -15.10 -11.40 -17.65
CA CYS A 29 -14.41 -10.11 -17.86
C CYS A 29 -13.63 -9.70 -16.61
N GLU A 30 -14.17 -9.92 -15.44
CA GLU A 30 -13.51 -9.66 -14.15
C GLU A 30 -12.30 -10.58 -13.95
N HIS A 31 -12.41 -11.86 -14.29
CA HIS A 31 -11.27 -12.80 -14.24
C HIS A 31 -10.15 -12.39 -15.20
N LEU A 32 -10.47 -12.06 -16.45
CA LEU A 32 -9.51 -11.59 -17.44
C LEU A 32 -8.89 -10.25 -17.00
N PHE A 33 -9.67 -9.34 -16.43
CA PHE A 33 -9.17 -8.10 -15.90
C PHE A 33 -8.20 -8.33 -14.75
N ASN A 34 -8.56 -9.18 -13.78
CA ASN A 34 -7.71 -9.54 -12.65
C ASN A 34 -6.42 -10.26 -13.10
N GLU A 35 -6.52 -11.16 -14.07
CA GLU A 35 -5.38 -11.92 -14.59
C GLU A 35 -4.37 -11.04 -15.37
N TYR A 36 -4.85 -10.06 -16.15
CA TYR A 36 -3.99 -9.28 -17.04
C TYR A 36 -3.74 -7.83 -16.63
N PHE A 37 -4.54 -7.25 -15.72
CA PHE A 37 -4.41 -5.85 -15.29
C PHE A 37 -4.21 -5.62 -13.80
N VAL A 38 -4.59 -6.56 -12.92
CA VAL A 38 -4.55 -6.37 -11.46
C VAL A 38 -3.29 -6.94 -10.82
N GLU A 39 -2.49 -7.74 -11.52
CA GLU A 39 -1.18 -8.09 -11.04
C GLU A 39 -0.20 -6.94 -11.21
N ILE A 40 -0.14 -6.05 -10.23
CA ILE A 40 1.15 -5.49 -9.84
C ILE A 40 1.92 -6.66 -9.26
N PRO A 41 3.10 -6.85 -9.75
CA PRO A 41 3.68 -8.14 -9.77
C PRO A 41 4.04 -8.58 -8.36
N GLU A 42 3.36 -9.60 -7.85
CA GLU A 42 3.96 -10.49 -6.84
C GLU A 42 5.42 -10.77 -7.20
N GLN A 43 5.71 -10.84 -8.48
CA GLN A 43 7.05 -10.98 -9.02
C GLN A 43 7.95 -9.79 -8.64
N LYS A 44 7.52 -8.55 -8.81
CA LYS A 44 8.30 -7.36 -8.46
C LYS A 44 8.42 -7.18 -6.94
N LEU A 45 7.38 -7.51 -6.19
CA LEU A 45 7.40 -7.57 -4.74
C LEU A 45 8.34 -8.68 -4.25
N SER A 46 8.34 -9.84 -4.92
CA SER A 46 9.24 -10.96 -4.66
C SER A 46 10.69 -10.59 -4.96
N GLU A 47 10.94 -9.95 -6.11
CA GLU A 47 12.26 -9.44 -6.50
C GLU A 47 12.82 -8.44 -5.49
N MET A 48 12.01 -7.49 -5.02
CA MET A 48 12.42 -6.52 -4.00
C MET A 48 12.67 -7.18 -2.65
N ARG A 49 11.85 -8.14 -2.23
CA ARG A 49 12.10 -8.93 -1.02
C ARG A 49 13.39 -9.73 -1.11
N GLN A 50 13.70 -10.29 -2.28
CA GLN A 50 14.96 -10.97 -2.52
C GLN A 50 16.15 -10.01 -2.46
N ALA A 51 16.03 -8.83 -3.05
CA ALA A 51 17.07 -7.79 -3.00
C ALA A 51 17.36 -7.37 -1.55
N ILE A 52 16.33 -7.10 -0.75
CA ILE A 52 16.50 -6.76 0.67
C ILE A 52 17.18 -7.90 1.44
N ARG A 53 16.78 -9.16 1.22
CA ARG A 53 17.43 -10.31 1.87
C ARG A 53 18.91 -10.42 1.48
N ALA A 54 19.24 -10.19 0.21
CA ALA A 54 20.62 -10.20 -0.28
C ALA A 54 21.45 -9.10 0.39
N LEU A 55 20.92 -7.89 0.53
CA LEU A 55 21.58 -6.76 1.22
C LEU A 55 21.79 -7.05 2.71
N ILE A 56 20.81 -7.65 3.38
CA ILE A 56 20.94 -8.06 4.79
C ILE A 56 22.05 -9.11 4.95
N THR A 57 22.11 -10.10 4.05
CA THR A 57 23.17 -11.12 4.06
C THR A 57 24.55 -10.49 3.85
N LEU A 58 24.65 -9.55 2.93
CA LEU A 58 25.90 -8.82 2.67
C LEU A 58 26.32 -7.99 3.90
N LEU A 59 25.38 -7.32 4.55
CA LEU A 59 25.62 -6.58 5.79
C LEU A 59 26.12 -7.48 6.93
N GLN A 60 25.53 -8.66 7.07
CA GLN A 60 25.99 -9.67 8.04
C GLN A 60 27.42 -10.14 7.74
N SER A 61 27.78 -10.34 6.47
CA SER A 61 29.12 -10.69 6.04
C SER A 61 30.15 -9.61 6.38
N GLU A 62 29.84 -8.34 6.09
CA GLU A 62 30.73 -7.20 6.42
C GLU A 62 30.92 -7.03 7.93
N LEU A 63 29.87 -7.24 8.73
CA LEU A 63 29.98 -7.23 10.19
C LEU A 63 30.84 -8.38 10.72
N SER A 64 30.74 -9.56 10.12
CA SER A 64 31.58 -10.71 10.47
C SER A 64 33.06 -10.48 10.14
N GLU A 65 33.37 -9.85 9.00
CA GLU A 65 34.73 -9.47 8.62
C GLU A 65 35.33 -8.42 9.58
N LEU A 66 34.50 -7.47 10.03
CA LEU A 66 34.88 -6.48 11.04
C LEU A 66 35.26 -7.17 12.35
N ASN A 67 34.42 -8.10 12.82
CA ASN A 67 34.67 -8.81 14.08
C ASN A 67 35.95 -9.62 14.01
N SER A 68 36.17 -10.37 12.93
CA SER A 68 37.42 -11.13 12.69
C SER A 68 38.65 -10.21 12.63
N GLY A 69 38.52 -9.02 12.02
CA GLY A 69 39.59 -8.03 12.00
C GLY A 69 39.94 -7.49 13.39
N MET A 70 38.93 -7.30 14.26
CA MET A 70 39.12 -6.89 15.66
C MET A 70 39.77 -7.98 16.50
N GLU A 71 39.37 -9.25 16.30
CA GLU A 71 40.00 -10.41 16.97
C GLU A 71 41.49 -10.52 16.61
N SER A 72 41.82 -10.39 15.31
CA SER A 72 43.21 -10.41 14.85
C SER A 72 44.05 -9.26 15.46
N TYR A 73 43.46 -8.06 15.55
CA TYR A 73 44.12 -6.90 16.20
C TYR A 73 44.32 -7.13 17.68
N SER A 74 43.33 -7.68 18.38
CA SER A 74 43.41 -8.04 19.80
C SER A 74 44.50 -9.09 20.04
N ALA A 75 44.60 -10.11 19.21
CA ALA A 75 45.66 -11.12 19.31
C ALA A 75 47.06 -10.51 19.13
N ALA A 76 47.22 -9.57 18.18
CA ALA A 76 48.50 -8.85 18.00
C ALA A 76 48.86 -7.98 19.21
N LEU A 77 47.88 -7.32 19.86
CA LEU A 77 48.06 -6.58 21.08
C LEU A 77 48.54 -7.47 22.24
N TYR A 78 47.91 -8.65 22.42
CA TYR A 78 48.31 -9.58 23.45
C TYR A 78 49.73 -10.14 23.22
N SER A 79 50.10 -10.47 21.97
CA SER A 79 51.43 -10.90 21.61
C SER A 79 52.48 -9.82 21.91
N CYS A 80 52.22 -8.55 21.54
CA CYS A 80 53.12 -7.46 21.86
C CYS A 80 53.23 -7.20 23.36
N ALA A 81 52.15 -7.40 24.13
CA ALA A 81 52.20 -7.25 25.59
C ALA A 81 53.03 -8.34 26.24
N ASP A 82 52.96 -9.58 25.74
CA ASP A 82 53.75 -10.72 26.21
C ASP A 82 55.26 -10.54 25.93
N ASP A 83 55.58 -10.10 24.70
CA ASP A 83 56.96 -9.75 24.32
C ASP A 83 57.58 -8.64 25.23
N LEU A 84 56.77 -7.63 25.62
CA LEU A 84 57.19 -6.60 26.55
C LEU A 84 57.50 -7.10 27.96
N THR A 85 56.86 -8.22 28.38
CA THR A 85 57.08 -8.77 29.72
C THR A 85 58.31 -9.66 29.81
N HIS A 86 58.75 -10.24 28.67
CA HIS A 86 59.78 -11.27 28.66
C HIS A 86 61.17 -10.75 28.27
N ASP A 87 61.31 -9.65 27.48
CA ASP A 87 62.60 -9.10 27.08
C ASP A 87 62.53 -7.58 26.81
N PRO A 88 62.94 -6.75 27.80
CA PRO A 88 62.79 -5.29 27.72
C PRO A 88 64.03 -4.58 27.12
N GLU A 89 64.75 -5.18 26.18
CA GLU A 89 65.84 -4.43 25.49
C GLU A 89 65.30 -3.27 24.65
N VAL A 90 66.02 -2.14 24.64
CA VAL A 90 65.54 -0.89 23.98
C VAL A 90 65.29 -1.06 22.48
N ASN A 91 66.04 -1.93 21.81
CA ASN A 91 65.85 -2.22 20.38
C ASN A 91 64.57 -3.06 20.10
N SER A 92 64.16 -3.91 21.04
CA SER A 92 62.90 -4.67 20.91
C SER A 92 61.67 -3.77 21.10
N LEU A 93 61.74 -2.78 21.98
CA LEU A 93 60.71 -1.76 22.21
C LEU A 93 60.37 -0.97 20.93
N GLN A 94 61.37 -0.54 20.16
CA GLN A 94 61.14 0.18 18.90
C GLN A 94 60.44 -0.70 17.85
N SER A 95 60.79 -1.99 17.75
CA SER A 95 60.16 -2.90 16.82
C SER A 95 58.72 -3.21 17.20
N ILE A 96 58.44 -3.39 18.49
CA ILE A 96 57.07 -3.62 19.02
C ILE A 96 56.18 -2.42 18.73
N ILE A 97 56.66 -1.19 18.98
CA ILE A 97 55.92 0.04 18.69
C ILE A 97 55.62 0.17 17.20
N GLN A 98 56.55 -0.18 16.31
CA GLN A 98 56.32 -0.16 14.86
C GLN A 98 55.24 -1.15 14.42
N VAL A 99 55.26 -2.39 14.95
CA VAL A 99 54.25 -3.39 14.70
C VAL A 99 52.86 -2.93 15.18
N LEU A 100 52.77 -2.42 16.42
CA LEU A 100 51.53 -1.86 16.97
C LEU A 100 50.97 -0.72 16.12
N LEU A 101 51.81 0.21 15.70
CA LEU A 101 51.40 1.32 14.81
C LEU A 101 50.90 0.83 13.46
N ALA A 102 51.56 -0.18 12.88
CA ALA A 102 51.14 -0.77 11.61
C ALA A 102 49.76 -1.49 11.73
N GLU A 103 49.60 -2.33 12.76
CA GLU A 103 48.34 -3.06 12.97
C GLU A 103 47.20 -2.11 13.37
N THR A 104 47.47 -1.06 14.16
CA THR A 104 46.48 -0.02 14.48
C THR A 104 46.00 0.71 13.23
N LYS A 105 46.95 1.11 12.35
CA LYS A 105 46.60 1.78 11.08
C LYS A 105 45.76 0.89 10.19
N LYS A 106 46.10 -0.40 10.10
CA LYS A 106 45.42 -1.40 9.31
C LYS A 106 43.98 -1.65 9.82
N CYS A 107 43.84 -1.82 11.14
CA CYS A 107 42.54 -1.98 11.81
C CYS A 107 41.67 -0.75 11.59
N ARG A 108 42.21 0.47 11.78
CA ARG A 108 41.47 1.72 11.55
C ARG A 108 41.01 1.87 10.10
N SER A 109 41.86 1.54 9.12
CA SER A 109 41.52 1.60 7.70
C SER A 109 40.37 0.64 7.35
N ARG A 110 40.45 -0.63 7.84
CA ARG A 110 39.39 -1.63 7.65
C ARG A 110 38.07 -1.18 8.28
N ASN A 111 38.11 -0.69 9.52
CA ASN A 111 36.92 -0.19 10.20
C ASN A 111 36.28 0.97 9.42
N HIS A 112 37.08 1.90 8.90
CA HIS A 112 36.55 3.04 8.14
C HIS A 112 35.87 2.58 6.83
N GLN A 113 36.49 1.63 6.13
CA GLN A 113 35.92 1.05 4.90
C GLN A 113 34.63 0.30 5.18
N ALA A 114 34.60 -0.52 6.23
CA ALA A 114 33.42 -1.29 6.58
C ALA A 114 32.26 -0.38 7.05
N LEU A 115 32.55 0.65 7.86
CA LEU A 115 31.54 1.65 8.23
C LEU A 115 30.94 2.35 7.02
N SER A 116 31.78 2.74 6.04
CA SER A 116 31.30 3.35 4.80
C SER A 116 30.36 2.41 4.02
N LYS A 117 30.72 1.12 3.91
CA LYS A 117 29.87 0.11 3.27
C LYS A 117 28.54 -0.10 4.03
N VAL A 118 28.59 -0.19 5.37
CA VAL A 118 27.39 -0.32 6.21
C VAL A 118 26.44 0.85 6.01
N TYR A 119 26.94 2.07 5.98
CA TYR A 119 26.10 3.25 5.70
C TYR A 119 25.48 3.21 4.32
N HIS A 120 26.23 2.81 3.30
CA HIS A 120 25.70 2.66 1.93
C HIS A 120 24.59 1.62 1.87
N LEU A 121 24.82 0.42 2.41
CA LEU A 121 23.85 -0.67 2.45
C LEU A 121 22.59 -0.29 3.23
N SER A 122 22.75 0.40 4.37
CA SER A 122 21.61 0.89 5.16
C SER A 122 20.76 1.89 4.37
N SER A 123 21.39 2.81 3.64
CA SER A 123 20.69 3.77 2.77
C SER A 123 19.92 3.06 1.65
N GLU A 124 20.50 2.03 1.05
CA GLU A 124 19.87 1.26 -0.03
C GLU A 124 18.67 0.44 0.50
N ILE A 125 18.80 -0.19 1.67
CA ILE A 125 17.70 -0.87 2.34
C ILE A 125 16.53 0.09 2.60
N ASN A 126 16.79 1.27 3.15
CA ASN A 126 15.75 2.27 3.43
C ASN A 126 15.05 2.71 2.12
N SER A 127 15.79 2.95 1.05
CA SER A 127 15.21 3.35 -0.23
C SER A 127 14.33 2.26 -0.86
N LEU A 128 14.73 0.99 -0.71
CA LEU A 128 13.93 -0.15 -1.15
C LEU A 128 12.67 -0.33 -0.29
N GLN A 129 12.75 -0.11 1.02
CA GLN A 129 11.59 -0.15 1.92
C GLN A 129 10.58 0.95 1.57
N GLU A 130 11.03 2.19 1.38
CA GLU A 130 10.16 3.29 0.93
C GLU A 130 9.49 2.99 -0.42
N SER A 131 10.22 2.35 -1.33
CA SER A 131 9.68 1.96 -2.63
C SER A 131 8.63 0.86 -2.50
N LEU A 132 8.84 -0.11 -1.58
CA LEU A 132 7.87 -1.15 -1.25
C LEU A 132 6.60 -0.57 -0.63
N GLU A 133 6.73 0.38 0.30
CA GLU A 133 5.59 1.04 0.93
C GLU A 133 4.77 1.82 -0.10
N LYS A 134 5.41 2.61 -0.95
CA LYS A 134 4.74 3.34 -2.04
C LYS A 134 4.03 2.41 -3.01
N MET A 135 4.67 1.31 -3.41
CA MET A 135 4.04 0.32 -4.28
C MET A 135 2.86 -0.39 -3.57
N GLY A 136 2.98 -0.62 -2.25
CA GLY A 136 1.89 -1.17 -1.44
C GLY A 136 0.68 -0.23 -1.40
N GLU A 137 0.91 1.07 -1.23
CA GLU A 137 -0.15 2.08 -1.26
C GLU A 137 -0.83 2.17 -2.63
N GLU A 138 -0.07 2.16 -3.73
CA GLU A 138 -0.62 2.18 -5.11
C GLU A 138 -1.51 0.96 -5.41
N VAL A 139 -1.21 -0.21 -4.82
CA VAL A 139 -2.02 -1.45 -4.98
C VAL A 139 -3.42 -1.32 -4.37
N TYR A 140 -3.54 -0.53 -3.30
CA TYR A 140 -4.78 -0.41 -2.52
C TYR A 140 -5.54 0.90 -2.76
N GLN A 141 -5.04 1.79 -3.62
CA GLN A 141 -5.69 3.05 -3.95
C GLN A 141 -6.30 3.05 -5.35
N ASP A 142 -7.41 3.76 -5.52
CA ASP A 142 -8.01 4.07 -6.82
C ASP A 142 -7.26 5.24 -7.47
N SER A 143 -6.68 5.00 -8.64
CA SER A 143 -5.82 5.96 -9.35
C SER A 143 -6.55 7.25 -9.78
N LEU A 144 -7.88 7.21 -9.92
CA LEU A 144 -8.67 8.36 -10.31
C LEU A 144 -9.01 9.27 -9.13
N THR A 145 -9.38 8.67 -8.00
CA THR A 145 -9.98 9.38 -6.86
C THR A 145 -9.05 9.51 -5.66
N GLY A 146 -7.99 8.69 -5.59
CA GLY A 146 -7.02 8.71 -4.48
C GLY A 146 -7.58 8.21 -3.12
N VAL A 147 -8.76 7.58 -3.11
CA VAL A 147 -9.27 6.79 -1.98
C VAL A 147 -8.89 5.33 -2.16
N GLY A 148 -9.19 4.46 -1.20
CA GLY A 148 -8.97 3.02 -1.38
C GLY A 148 -9.67 2.49 -2.63
N ASN A 149 -9.12 1.45 -3.24
CA ASN A 149 -9.80 0.69 -4.28
C ASN A 149 -10.55 -0.51 -3.67
N ARG A 150 -11.23 -1.30 -4.49
CA ARG A 150 -11.99 -2.48 -4.05
C ARG A 150 -11.13 -3.48 -3.27
N ARG A 151 -9.90 -3.74 -3.72
CA ARG A 151 -8.98 -4.65 -3.01
C ARG A 151 -8.60 -4.13 -1.63
N GLY A 152 -8.30 -2.82 -1.52
CA GLY A 152 -8.05 -2.16 -0.25
C GLY A 152 -9.27 -2.22 0.68
N PHE A 153 -10.47 -2.08 0.13
CA PHE A 153 -11.71 -2.23 0.88
C PHE A 153 -11.88 -3.65 1.45
N ASP A 154 -11.70 -4.69 0.63
CA ASP A 154 -11.89 -6.08 1.05
C ASP A 154 -10.93 -6.47 2.19
N GLU A 155 -9.67 -6.03 2.11
CA GLU A 155 -8.67 -6.27 3.16
C GLU A 155 -8.96 -5.49 4.44
N GLN A 156 -9.31 -4.21 4.32
CA GLN A 156 -9.65 -3.37 5.47
C GLN A 156 -10.94 -3.81 6.16
N LEU A 157 -11.96 -4.23 5.39
CA LEU A 157 -13.19 -4.77 5.95
C LEU A 157 -12.93 -6.05 6.75
N SER A 158 -12.15 -6.98 6.19
CA SER A 158 -11.76 -8.21 6.88
C SER A 158 -11.01 -7.93 8.19
N THR A 159 -10.10 -6.98 8.17
CA THR A 159 -9.33 -6.55 9.35
C THR A 159 -10.22 -5.87 10.39
N ALA A 160 -11.11 -4.97 9.95
CA ALA A 160 -12.03 -4.26 10.82
C ALA A 160 -13.04 -5.21 11.51
N ILE A 161 -13.55 -6.20 10.78
CA ILE A 161 -14.44 -7.24 11.35
C ILE A 161 -13.72 -8.02 12.45
N LYS A 162 -12.51 -8.54 12.17
CA LYS A 162 -11.74 -9.30 13.17
C LYS A 162 -11.48 -8.45 14.43
N LYS A 163 -11.08 -7.19 14.25
CA LYS A 163 -10.83 -6.28 15.36
C LYS A 163 -12.09 -5.98 16.15
N SER A 164 -13.20 -5.67 15.48
CA SER A 164 -14.50 -5.42 16.09
C SER A 164 -14.98 -6.60 16.95
N GLN A 165 -14.82 -7.84 16.43
CA GLN A 165 -15.17 -9.07 17.16
C GLN A 165 -14.26 -9.31 18.36
N LEU A 166 -12.97 -9.04 18.27
CA LEU A 166 -12.01 -9.17 19.38
C LEU A 166 -12.25 -8.16 20.49
N ASP A 167 -12.48 -6.91 20.11
CA ASP A 167 -12.62 -5.76 21.03
C ASP A 167 -14.07 -5.60 21.49
N ASN A 168 -15.02 -6.39 20.97
CA ASN A 168 -16.46 -6.25 21.16
C ASN A 168 -16.95 -4.81 20.92
N SER A 169 -16.42 -4.20 19.86
CA SER A 169 -16.69 -2.81 19.50
C SER A 169 -17.60 -2.71 18.27
N PRO A 170 -18.46 -1.69 18.16
CA PRO A 170 -19.35 -1.57 17.01
C PRO A 170 -18.59 -1.23 15.74
N LEU A 171 -19.02 -1.80 14.61
CA LEU A 171 -18.49 -1.52 13.29
C LEU A 171 -19.64 -1.20 12.34
N ALA A 172 -19.61 0.00 11.74
CA ALA A 172 -20.58 0.40 10.72
C ALA A 172 -19.95 0.31 9.32
N LEU A 173 -20.77 -0.08 8.35
CA LEU A 173 -20.44 -0.08 6.91
C LEU A 173 -21.50 0.72 6.16
N ILE A 174 -21.04 1.64 5.30
CA ILE A 174 -21.88 2.41 4.40
C ILE A 174 -21.47 2.09 2.96
N LEU A 175 -22.43 1.76 2.10
CA LEU A 175 -22.26 1.80 0.65
C LEU A 175 -23.00 3.00 0.10
N LEU A 176 -22.37 3.70 -0.83
CA LEU A 176 -22.88 4.90 -1.49
C LEU A 176 -22.79 4.71 -3.00
N ASP A 177 -23.75 5.26 -3.73
CA ASP A 177 -23.75 5.24 -5.19
C ASP A 177 -24.24 6.59 -5.73
N ILE A 178 -23.60 7.07 -6.80
CA ILE A 178 -23.94 8.37 -7.41
C ILE A 178 -25.20 8.21 -8.26
N ASP A 179 -26.24 8.96 -7.89
CA ASP A 179 -27.51 8.91 -8.58
C ASP A 179 -27.38 9.37 -10.03
N PHE A 180 -27.92 8.57 -10.95
CA PHE A 180 -27.95 8.87 -12.39
C PHE A 180 -26.59 9.19 -13.02
N PHE A 181 -25.48 8.64 -12.50
CA PHE A 181 -24.12 8.93 -12.98
C PHE A 181 -23.96 8.67 -14.48
N LYS A 182 -24.61 7.63 -15.03
CA LYS A 182 -24.63 7.37 -16.46
C LYS A 182 -25.16 8.57 -17.24
N ARG A 183 -26.22 9.23 -16.77
CA ARG A 183 -26.76 10.45 -17.45
C ARG A 183 -25.75 11.60 -17.45
N VAL A 184 -24.95 11.74 -16.39
CA VAL A 184 -23.87 12.73 -16.35
C VAL A 184 -22.83 12.43 -17.42
N ASN A 185 -22.42 11.16 -17.56
CA ASN A 185 -21.48 10.75 -18.60
C ASN A 185 -22.04 10.96 -20.01
N ASP A 186 -23.29 10.54 -20.25
CA ASP A 186 -23.96 10.66 -21.57
C ASP A 186 -24.15 12.13 -21.98
N ALA A 187 -24.48 13.02 -21.02
CA ALA A 187 -24.74 14.45 -21.32
C ALA A 187 -23.46 15.30 -21.39
N HIS A 188 -22.42 14.94 -20.64
CA HIS A 188 -21.26 15.81 -20.44
C HIS A 188 -19.90 15.16 -20.80
N GLY A 189 -19.90 13.87 -21.13
CA GLY A 189 -18.71 13.08 -21.45
C GLY A 189 -17.97 12.56 -20.21
N HIS A 190 -17.16 11.50 -20.39
CA HIS A 190 -16.44 10.81 -19.33
C HIS A 190 -15.48 11.70 -18.53
N LEU A 191 -14.85 12.69 -19.15
CA LEU A 191 -13.98 13.65 -18.45
C LEU A 191 -14.71 14.48 -17.37
N VAL A 192 -16.02 14.69 -17.57
CA VAL A 192 -16.85 15.35 -16.55
C VAL A 192 -17.25 14.36 -15.48
N GLY A 193 -17.59 13.12 -15.84
CA GLY A 193 -17.82 12.05 -14.90
C GLY A 193 -16.62 11.80 -13.97
N ASP A 194 -15.42 11.78 -14.51
CA ASP A 194 -14.19 11.64 -13.72
C ASP A 194 -14.03 12.76 -12.69
N ARG A 195 -14.43 14.00 -13.03
CA ARG A 195 -14.41 15.12 -12.07
C ARG A 195 -15.47 14.98 -11.01
N VAL A 196 -16.63 14.43 -11.35
CA VAL A 196 -17.69 14.13 -10.39
C VAL A 196 -17.20 13.05 -9.40
N LEU A 197 -16.58 11.99 -9.89
CA LEU A 197 -16.02 10.93 -9.06
C LEU A 197 -14.96 11.47 -8.08
N ARG A 198 -14.01 12.28 -8.56
CA ARG A 198 -13.01 12.92 -7.69
C ARG A 198 -13.66 13.84 -6.65
N PHE A 199 -14.64 14.61 -7.04
CA PHE A 199 -15.36 15.51 -6.15
C PHE A 199 -16.10 14.73 -5.05
N VAL A 200 -16.83 13.67 -5.41
CA VAL A 200 -17.55 12.82 -4.43
C VAL A 200 -16.56 12.16 -3.48
N ALA A 201 -15.49 11.55 -3.99
CA ALA A 201 -14.44 10.94 -3.17
C ALA A 201 -13.84 11.92 -2.16
N GLU A 202 -13.50 13.13 -2.60
CA GLU A 202 -12.94 14.17 -1.73
C GLU A 202 -13.95 14.64 -0.69
N THR A 203 -15.22 14.75 -1.07
CA THR A 203 -16.31 15.12 -0.14
C THR A 203 -16.50 14.06 0.93
N ILE A 204 -16.50 12.78 0.56
CA ILE A 204 -16.56 11.65 1.51
C ILE A 204 -15.36 11.71 2.46
N LYS A 205 -14.14 11.82 1.91
CA LYS A 205 -12.90 11.85 2.68
C LYS A 205 -12.86 12.99 3.74
N ARG A 206 -13.44 14.14 3.40
CA ARG A 206 -13.57 15.28 4.34
C ARG A 206 -14.67 15.09 5.39
N SER A 207 -15.62 14.21 5.16
CA SER A 207 -16.75 13.96 6.04
C SER A 207 -16.50 12.85 7.07
N VAL A 208 -15.39 12.13 6.95
CA VAL A 208 -14.98 11.03 7.82
C VAL A 208 -13.77 11.41 8.68
N LYS A 209 -13.47 10.60 9.70
CA LYS A 209 -12.35 10.81 10.64
C LYS A 209 -11.13 9.98 10.25
N GLY A 210 -9.96 10.26 10.83
CA GLY A 210 -8.70 9.60 10.50
C GLY A 210 -8.62 8.09 10.80
N GLY A 211 -9.57 7.52 11.54
CA GLY A 211 -9.69 6.07 11.77
C GLY A 211 -10.63 5.35 10.81
N ASP A 212 -11.37 6.11 9.98
CA ASP A 212 -12.33 5.60 9.03
C ASP A 212 -11.64 5.30 7.70
N PHE A 213 -12.16 4.33 6.96
CA PHE A 213 -11.61 3.97 5.66
C PHE A 213 -12.62 4.22 4.55
N VAL A 214 -12.19 4.90 3.49
CA VAL A 214 -13.00 5.22 2.32
C VAL A 214 -12.42 4.53 1.11
N ALA A 215 -13.27 3.90 0.31
CA ALA A 215 -12.86 3.25 -0.94
C ALA A 215 -13.86 3.52 -2.07
N ARG A 216 -13.37 3.45 -3.29
CA ARG A 216 -14.18 3.30 -4.50
C ARG A 216 -14.38 1.81 -4.74
N TYR A 217 -15.60 1.36 -4.49
CA TYR A 217 -15.95 -0.06 -4.54
C TYR A 217 -16.27 -0.54 -5.95
N GLY A 218 -16.88 0.33 -6.77
CA GLY A 218 -17.26 0.08 -8.16
C GLY A 218 -17.04 1.29 -9.06
N GLY A 219 -17.65 1.28 -10.23
CA GLY A 219 -17.54 2.38 -11.20
C GLY A 219 -17.97 3.74 -10.63
N GLU A 220 -19.14 3.77 -10.01
CA GLU A 220 -19.77 4.95 -9.39
C GLU A 220 -20.10 4.74 -7.91
N GLU A 221 -19.63 3.62 -7.33
CA GLU A 221 -19.92 3.19 -5.98
C GLU A 221 -18.75 3.45 -5.04
N PHE A 222 -19.07 3.90 -3.84
CA PHE A 222 -18.12 4.14 -2.75
C PHE A 222 -18.52 3.37 -1.51
N ALA A 223 -17.51 2.98 -0.72
CA ALA A 223 -17.69 2.31 0.55
C ALA A 223 -17.00 3.08 1.67
N ILE A 224 -17.60 3.08 2.87
CA ILE A 224 -17.02 3.69 4.07
C ILE A 224 -17.08 2.67 5.20
N ILE A 225 -15.93 2.32 5.75
CA ILE A 225 -15.79 1.48 6.95
C ILE A 225 -15.58 2.42 8.14
N LEU A 226 -16.43 2.31 9.15
CA LEU A 226 -16.45 3.16 10.35
C LEU A 226 -16.23 2.30 11.60
N PRO A 227 -14.98 2.09 12.04
CA PRO A 227 -14.68 1.38 13.29
C PRO A 227 -15.22 2.18 14.51
N ASN A 228 -15.55 1.46 15.59
CA ASN A 228 -16.06 2.02 16.84
C ASN A 228 -17.27 2.95 16.64
N THR A 229 -18.16 2.62 15.68
CA THR A 229 -19.26 3.49 15.29
C THR A 229 -20.58 2.73 15.30
N GLU A 230 -21.53 3.23 16.09
CA GLU A 230 -22.91 2.71 16.18
C GLU A 230 -23.78 3.25 15.02
N ALA A 231 -25.01 2.70 14.91
CA ALA A 231 -25.95 3.05 13.85
C ALA A 231 -26.24 4.56 13.75
N ALA A 232 -26.40 5.25 14.88
CA ALA A 232 -26.64 6.70 14.91
C ALA A 232 -25.46 7.49 14.37
N GLY A 233 -24.22 7.08 14.72
CA GLY A 233 -22.99 7.67 14.21
C GLY A 233 -22.83 7.47 12.70
N GLY A 234 -23.02 6.23 12.23
CA GLY A 234 -22.98 5.91 10.80
C GLY A 234 -24.04 6.67 9.99
N SER A 235 -25.27 6.75 10.51
CA SER A 235 -26.35 7.55 9.89
C SER A 235 -25.99 9.05 9.80
N SER A 236 -25.38 9.60 10.84
CA SER A 236 -24.92 11.00 10.82
C SER A 236 -23.88 11.24 9.74
N VAL A 237 -22.91 10.34 9.57
CA VAL A 237 -21.90 10.42 8.50
C VAL A 237 -22.56 10.32 7.14
N ALA A 238 -23.45 9.34 6.92
CA ALA A 238 -24.14 9.17 5.64
C ALA A 238 -24.92 10.44 5.24
N HIS A 239 -25.74 10.99 6.15
CA HIS A 239 -26.47 12.23 5.89
C HIS A 239 -25.57 13.43 5.64
N GLN A 240 -24.46 13.55 6.38
CA GLN A 240 -23.50 14.64 6.17
C GLN A 240 -22.87 14.56 4.78
N VAL A 241 -22.48 13.35 4.34
CA VAL A 241 -21.92 13.14 2.99
C VAL A 241 -22.97 13.51 1.93
N GLN A 242 -24.19 12.98 2.04
CA GLN A 242 -25.29 13.29 1.12
C GLN A 242 -25.55 14.80 1.03
N ALA A 243 -25.66 15.48 2.17
CA ALA A 243 -25.91 16.91 2.21
C ALA A 243 -24.75 17.72 1.59
N ASN A 244 -23.50 17.33 1.83
CA ASN A 244 -22.33 18.02 1.29
C ASN A 244 -22.19 17.81 -0.22
N VAL A 245 -22.48 16.61 -0.74
CA VAL A 245 -22.50 16.34 -2.18
C VAL A 245 -23.61 17.16 -2.86
N ALA A 246 -24.83 17.12 -2.35
CA ALA A 246 -25.99 17.82 -2.93
C ALA A 246 -25.86 19.35 -2.93
N LYS A 247 -25.18 19.94 -1.94
CA LYS A 247 -24.99 21.41 -1.84
C LYS A 247 -24.04 21.97 -2.91
N THR A 248 -23.16 21.16 -3.47
CA THR A 248 -22.09 21.65 -4.34
C THR A 248 -22.55 21.67 -5.79
N LYS A 249 -22.59 22.87 -6.36
CA LYS A 249 -22.85 23.08 -7.80
C LYS A 249 -21.53 22.92 -8.56
N LEU A 250 -21.41 21.87 -9.38
CA LEU A 250 -20.26 21.69 -10.26
C LEU A 250 -20.41 22.60 -11.49
N THR A 251 -19.56 23.63 -11.58
CA THR A 251 -19.54 24.54 -12.73
C THR A 251 -18.49 24.12 -13.76
N LYS A 252 -18.84 24.12 -15.04
CA LYS A 252 -17.85 24.02 -16.13
C LYS A 252 -16.98 25.29 -16.17
N LYS A 253 -15.65 25.14 -16.19
CA LYS A 253 -14.74 26.24 -16.53
C LYS A 253 -15.04 26.69 -17.99
N LYS A 254 -15.45 27.96 -18.16
CA LYS A 254 -15.78 28.65 -19.44
C LYS A 254 -16.96 28.09 -20.23
N GLY A 255 -18.14 28.68 -20.04
CA GLY A 255 -19.23 28.74 -21.05
C GLY A 255 -20.08 27.46 -21.24
N GLY A 256 -20.01 26.46 -20.39
CA GLY A 256 -20.85 25.27 -20.51
C GLY A 256 -22.04 25.29 -19.53
N THR A 257 -23.10 24.54 -19.89
CA THR A 257 -24.26 24.30 -19.02
C THR A 257 -23.82 23.84 -17.61
N PRO A 258 -24.37 24.43 -16.53
CA PRO A 258 -24.11 23.93 -15.18
C PRO A 258 -24.48 22.46 -15.10
N ILE A 259 -23.68 21.68 -14.38
CA ILE A 259 -24.05 20.30 -14.06
C ILE A 259 -25.18 20.43 -13.02
N GLU A 260 -26.32 19.77 -13.27
CA GLU A 260 -27.36 19.63 -12.27
C GLU A 260 -26.77 19.05 -10.98
N SER A 261 -27.38 19.37 -9.83
CA SER A 261 -26.91 18.91 -8.53
C SER A 261 -26.71 17.38 -8.54
N VAL A 262 -25.49 16.93 -8.26
CA VAL A 262 -25.18 15.50 -8.09
C VAL A 262 -25.73 15.08 -6.73
N THR A 263 -26.46 13.98 -6.69
CA THR A 263 -26.92 13.35 -5.43
C THR A 263 -26.33 11.95 -5.31
N ILE A 264 -26.38 11.39 -4.12
CA ILE A 264 -25.93 10.05 -3.80
C ILE A 264 -26.95 9.33 -2.94
N SER A 265 -27.22 8.08 -3.24
CA SER A 265 -27.98 7.17 -2.42
C SER A 265 -27.07 6.31 -1.55
N GLY A 266 -27.53 5.89 -0.36
CA GLY A 266 -26.70 5.14 0.56
C GLY A 266 -27.42 4.07 1.34
N GLY A 267 -26.74 2.93 1.56
CA GLY A 267 -27.14 1.87 2.48
C GLY A 267 -26.19 1.83 3.67
N LEU A 268 -26.70 1.68 4.89
CA LEU A 268 -25.95 1.58 6.13
C LEU A 268 -26.34 0.34 6.92
N SER A 269 -25.38 -0.40 7.43
CA SER A 269 -25.64 -1.44 8.43
C SER A 269 -24.52 -1.52 9.46
N ILE A 270 -24.80 -2.21 10.57
CA ILE A 270 -23.87 -2.49 11.66
C ILE A 270 -23.53 -3.97 11.64
N LEU A 271 -22.26 -4.30 11.95
CA LEU A 271 -21.79 -5.67 12.08
C LEU A 271 -22.59 -6.39 13.16
N ARG A 272 -23.01 -7.64 12.90
CA ARG A 272 -23.64 -8.55 13.85
C ARG A 272 -22.68 -9.65 14.24
N GLU A 273 -22.90 -10.29 15.40
CA GLU A 273 -21.98 -11.32 15.94
C GLU A 273 -21.67 -12.47 14.97
N CYS A 274 -22.64 -12.90 14.17
CA CYS A 274 -22.48 -14.02 13.23
C CYS A 274 -22.19 -13.58 11.80
N ASP A 275 -21.90 -12.31 11.55
CA ASP A 275 -21.64 -11.85 10.19
C ASP A 275 -20.27 -12.30 9.69
N THR A 276 -20.25 -12.75 8.44
CA THR A 276 -19.06 -12.79 7.59
C THR A 276 -18.95 -11.46 6.84
N ALA A 277 -17.80 -11.18 6.23
CA ALA A 277 -17.63 -10.01 5.37
C ALA A 277 -18.69 -9.99 4.24
N GLU A 278 -18.97 -11.15 3.65
CA GLU A 278 -19.94 -11.30 2.58
C GLU A 278 -21.39 -11.04 3.06
N SER A 279 -21.81 -11.63 4.18
CA SER A 279 -23.18 -11.43 4.70
C SER A 279 -23.40 -9.99 5.14
N PHE A 280 -22.38 -9.35 5.72
CA PHE A 280 -22.42 -7.94 6.12
C PHE A 280 -22.55 -7.04 4.90
N LEU A 281 -21.72 -7.25 3.88
CA LEU A 281 -21.74 -6.51 2.63
C LEU A 281 -23.07 -6.65 1.88
N ASN A 282 -23.56 -7.88 1.70
CA ASN A 282 -24.81 -8.15 1.02
C ASN A 282 -26.01 -7.47 1.69
N ARG A 283 -25.99 -7.36 3.03
CA ARG A 283 -27.03 -6.65 3.78
C ARG A 283 -27.00 -5.14 3.51
N VAL A 284 -25.80 -4.54 3.43
CA VAL A 284 -25.67 -3.10 3.13
C VAL A 284 -26.06 -2.81 1.68
N ASP A 285 -25.69 -3.68 0.76
CA ASP A 285 -26.05 -3.59 -0.66
C ASP A 285 -27.58 -3.64 -0.87
N GLY A 286 -28.26 -4.56 -0.17
CA GLY A 286 -29.73 -4.60 -0.17
C GLY A 286 -30.38 -3.30 0.28
N LEU A 287 -29.83 -2.66 1.33
CA LEU A 287 -30.31 -1.36 1.83
C LEU A 287 -30.02 -0.21 0.84
N LEU A 288 -28.89 -0.26 0.13
CA LEU A 288 -28.58 0.70 -0.94
C LEU A 288 -29.56 0.53 -2.12
N TYR A 289 -29.86 -0.70 -2.50
CA TYR A 289 -30.84 -0.99 -3.55
C TYR A 289 -32.23 -0.43 -3.20
N ASP A 290 -32.70 -0.64 -1.96
CA ASP A 290 -33.97 -0.09 -1.48
C ASP A 290 -33.98 1.45 -1.49
N ALA A 291 -32.85 2.10 -1.19
CA ALA A 291 -32.72 3.56 -1.22
C ALA A 291 -32.76 4.15 -2.66
N LYS A 292 -32.48 3.35 -3.68
CA LYS A 292 -32.54 3.73 -5.10
C LYS A 292 -33.88 3.48 -5.76
N SER A 293 -34.75 2.67 -5.13
CA SER A 293 -36.08 2.32 -5.63
C SER A 293 -37.09 3.41 -5.31
#